data_f5a2fe88007941c31a8fb9ad11d0eaab
#
_entry.id   f5a2fe88007941c31a8fb9ad11d0eaab
#
_cell.length_a   1.000
_cell.length_b   1.000
_cell.length_c   1.000
_cell.angle_alpha   90.00
_cell.angle_beta   90.00
_cell.angle_gamma   90.00
#
_symmetry.space_group_name_H-M   'P 1'
#
loop_
_entity.id
_entity.type
_entity.pdbx_description
1 polymer ?
#
loop_
_entity_poly.entity_id
_entity_poly.type
_entity_poly.pdbx_seq_one_letter_code
_entity_poly.pdbx_strand_id
1 'polypeptide(L)'
;YSLMKTIKKYKFTKVYDLQNSQRTSFYKKILFPNSNSNIWSSSETTLPSGSSKDEFDKKPVLDRFDHQLKVSGLITKHTMSPDFSWSCSDISKIKTEYKLEKYIILFPFASAHLTSKRWPHYNDLISLIEEKYKSEYKILVAPGPDEINEAKKINAICILDNGRALDISQLSTLIKSSSYIIANDTGPAHMSAHLNAKGLTLFGSHASAFLQSIERENFKAVQVTDLNKLSPEKVFEYFIKSVN
;
A
#
# COMPACT_ATOMS: atom_id res chain seq x y z
N TYR A 1 -15.62 -21.64 -1.63
CA TYR A 1 -16.04 -22.81 -2.43
C TYR A 1 -15.66 -22.66 -3.92
N SER A 2 -15.92 -21.50 -4.52
CA SER A 2 -15.59 -21.19 -5.92
C SER A 2 -14.08 -21.32 -6.23
N LEU A 3 -13.22 -20.68 -5.42
CA LEU A 3 -11.76 -20.74 -5.59
C LEU A 3 -11.22 -22.17 -5.53
N MET A 4 -11.71 -22.98 -4.58
CA MET A 4 -11.29 -24.39 -4.45
C MET A 4 -11.66 -25.20 -5.70
N LYS A 5 -12.87 -24.97 -6.27
CA LYS A 5 -13.30 -25.61 -7.52
C LYS A 5 -12.40 -25.22 -8.69
N THR A 6 -12.03 -23.93 -8.76
CA THR A 6 -11.10 -23.41 -9.78
C THR A 6 -9.72 -24.03 -9.66
N ILE A 7 -9.15 -24.07 -8.44
CA ILE A 7 -7.82 -24.66 -8.21
C ILE A 7 -7.82 -26.16 -8.57
N LYS A 8 -8.88 -26.90 -8.24
CA LYS A 8 -8.99 -28.32 -8.63
C LYS A 8 -9.08 -28.53 -10.15
N LYS A 9 -9.73 -27.60 -10.87
CA LYS A 9 -9.86 -27.66 -12.33
C LYS A 9 -8.51 -27.50 -13.04
N TYR A 10 -7.67 -26.59 -12.55
CA TYR A 10 -6.34 -26.38 -13.09
C TYR A 10 -5.34 -27.22 -12.29
N LYS A 11 -4.80 -28.27 -12.85
CA LYS A 11 -3.82 -29.17 -12.21
C LYS A 11 -2.47 -28.43 -12.04
N PHE A 12 -2.41 -27.49 -11.08
CA PHE A 12 -1.18 -26.76 -10.78
C PHE A 12 -0.09 -27.69 -10.27
N THR A 13 1.08 -27.58 -10.83
CA THR A 13 2.30 -28.30 -10.41
C THR A 13 3.04 -27.55 -9.30
N LYS A 14 2.84 -26.22 -9.19
CA LYS A 14 3.45 -25.35 -8.19
C LYS A 14 2.49 -24.24 -7.77
N VAL A 15 2.44 -23.97 -6.49
CA VAL A 15 1.67 -22.87 -5.89
C VAL A 15 2.60 -22.02 -5.04
N TYR A 16 2.58 -20.70 -5.21
CA TYR A 16 3.28 -19.73 -4.38
C TYR A 16 2.27 -18.97 -3.54
N ASP A 17 2.21 -19.29 -2.24
CA ASP A 17 1.35 -18.64 -1.27
C ASP A 17 2.11 -17.50 -0.58
N LEU A 18 1.96 -16.28 -1.09
CA LEU A 18 2.55 -15.08 -0.50
C LEU A 18 1.65 -14.45 0.57
N GLN A 19 0.40 -14.86 0.68
CA GLN A 19 -0.49 -14.37 1.71
C GLN A 19 -0.19 -14.99 3.07
N ASN A 20 0.24 -16.27 3.12
CA ASN A 20 0.62 -16.98 4.33
C ASN A 20 -0.42 -16.89 5.47
N SER A 21 -1.72 -16.95 5.12
CA SER A 21 -2.83 -16.81 6.05
C SER A 21 -3.38 -18.17 6.49
N GLN A 22 -4.13 -18.20 7.59
CA GLN A 22 -4.86 -19.42 8.02
C GLN A 22 -5.78 -19.93 6.90
N ARG A 23 -6.35 -19.03 6.09
CA ARG A 23 -7.22 -19.41 4.96
C ARG A 23 -6.44 -20.16 3.89
N THR A 24 -5.24 -19.68 3.53
CA THR A 24 -4.41 -20.34 2.51
C THR A 24 -3.81 -21.63 3.03
N SER A 25 -3.45 -21.72 4.31
CA SER A 25 -3.04 -22.97 4.97
C SER A 25 -4.17 -24.01 4.96
N PHE A 26 -5.43 -23.59 5.14
CA PHE A 26 -6.60 -24.48 5.00
C PHE A 26 -6.74 -25.00 3.55
N TYR A 27 -6.57 -24.15 2.54
CA TYR A 27 -6.59 -24.59 1.13
C TYR A 27 -5.48 -25.59 0.84
N LYS A 28 -4.26 -25.37 1.35
CA LYS A 28 -3.16 -26.31 1.25
C LYS A 28 -3.55 -27.69 1.80
N LYS A 29 -4.07 -27.74 3.03
CA LYS A 29 -4.45 -29.00 3.70
C LYS A 29 -5.47 -29.82 2.89
N ILE A 30 -6.43 -29.16 2.22
CA ILE A 30 -7.48 -29.84 1.46
C ILE A 30 -7.07 -30.20 0.05
N LEU A 31 -6.36 -29.31 -0.63
CA LEU A 31 -6.05 -29.45 -2.06
C LEU A 31 -4.70 -30.13 -2.32
N PHE A 32 -3.77 -29.98 -1.37
CA PHE A 32 -2.38 -30.46 -1.49
C PHE A 32 -1.90 -31.05 -0.16
N PRO A 33 -2.59 -32.08 0.40
CA PRO A 33 -2.34 -32.55 1.79
C PRO A 33 -0.92 -33.02 2.06
N ASN A 34 -0.24 -33.56 1.06
CA ASN A 34 1.13 -34.10 1.17
C ASN A 34 2.17 -33.20 0.48
N SER A 35 1.86 -31.93 0.26
CA SER A 35 2.76 -31.04 -0.45
C SER A 35 3.87 -30.52 0.44
N ASN A 36 5.09 -30.52 -0.09
CA ASN A 36 6.29 -29.85 0.43
C ASN A 36 6.52 -28.52 -0.32
N SER A 37 7.64 -27.85 -0.06
CA SER A 37 8.04 -26.60 -0.72
C SER A 37 8.16 -26.70 -2.25
N ASN A 38 8.30 -27.91 -2.80
CA ASN A 38 8.37 -28.10 -4.26
C ASN A 38 6.99 -27.93 -4.92
N ILE A 39 5.91 -28.22 -4.21
CA ILE A 39 4.53 -28.11 -4.72
C ILE A 39 3.83 -26.86 -4.15
N TRP A 40 3.96 -26.63 -2.85
CA TRP A 40 3.35 -25.48 -2.16
C TRP A 40 4.41 -24.68 -1.43
N SER A 41 4.76 -23.52 -1.97
CA SER A 41 5.67 -22.57 -1.36
C SER A 41 4.89 -21.61 -0.44
N SER A 42 5.19 -21.63 0.83
CA SER A 42 4.64 -20.74 1.86
C SER A 42 5.68 -20.49 2.95
N SER A 43 5.44 -19.55 3.86
CA SER A 43 6.33 -19.34 5.01
C SER A 43 6.54 -20.65 5.81
N GLU A 44 5.52 -21.49 5.96
CA GLU A 44 5.62 -22.76 6.69
C GLU A 44 6.52 -23.79 5.98
N THR A 45 6.45 -23.88 4.64
CA THR A 45 7.18 -24.91 3.88
C THR A 45 8.59 -24.49 3.49
N THR A 46 8.95 -23.24 3.72
CA THR A 46 10.26 -22.66 3.36
C THR A 46 10.99 -22.05 4.56
N LEU A 47 10.60 -22.40 5.80
CA LEU A 47 11.30 -21.95 7.01
C LEU A 47 12.80 -22.29 6.94
N PRO A 48 13.67 -21.37 7.37
CA PRO A 48 15.07 -21.70 7.57
C PRO A 48 15.23 -22.85 8.59
N SER A 49 16.24 -23.70 8.39
CA SER A 49 16.50 -24.79 9.32
C SER A 49 16.67 -24.27 10.75
N GLY A 50 15.95 -24.87 11.70
CA GLY A 50 16.00 -24.50 13.11
C GLY A 50 15.19 -23.26 13.49
N SER A 51 14.52 -22.58 12.55
CA SER A 51 13.67 -21.43 12.84
C SER A 51 12.21 -21.82 13.06
N SER A 52 11.53 -21.17 14.00
CA SER A 52 10.09 -21.24 14.15
C SER A 52 9.38 -20.25 13.20
N LYS A 53 8.09 -20.54 12.92
CA LYS A 53 7.26 -19.61 12.14
C LYS A 53 7.13 -18.25 12.83
N ASP A 54 6.98 -18.23 14.14
CA ASP A 54 6.83 -17.01 14.92
C ASP A 54 8.07 -16.11 14.86
N GLU A 55 9.27 -16.69 14.83
CA GLU A 55 10.51 -15.94 14.63
C GLU A 55 10.63 -15.43 13.19
N PHE A 56 10.28 -16.26 12.22
CA PHE A 56 10.32 -15.89 10.81
C PHE A 56 9.33 -14.75 10.51
N ASP A 57 8.14 -14.76 11.09
CA ASP A 57 7.11 -13.75 10.88
C ASP A 57 7.45 -12.37 11.51
N LYS A 58 8.46 -12.31 12.40
CA LYS A 58 9.02 -11.05 12.93
C LYS A 58 9.98 -10.36 11.96
N LYS A 59 10.33 -10.97 10.85
CA LYS A 59 11.16 -10.34 9.81
C LYS A 59 10.32 -9.45 8.89
N PRO A 60 10.92 -8.42 8.24
CA PRO A 60 10.25 -7.60 7.25
C PRO A 60 9.62 -8.44 6.14
N VAL A 61 8.48 -8.01 5.62
CA VAL A 61 7.69 -8.80 4.67
C VAL A 61 8.44 -9.10 3.37
N LEU A 62 9.23 -8.16 2.85
CA LEU A 62 10.00 -8.38 1.63
C LEU A 62 11.14 -9.37 1.84
N ASP A 63 11.80 -9.37 3.00
CA ASP A 63 12.82 -10.36 3.35
C ASP A 63 12.21 -11.77 3.41
N ARG A 64 11.00 -11.89 3.97
CA ARG A 64 10.27 -13.16 4.02
C ARG A 64 9.90 -13.66 2.62
N PHE A 65 9.43 -12.79 1.76
CA PHE A 65 9.09 -13.13 0.37
C PHE A 65 10.33 -13.50 -0.43
N ASP A 66 11.42 -12.74 -0.30
CA ASP A 66 12.69 -13.03 -0.96
C ASP A 66 13.21 -14.40 -0.57
N HIS A 67 13.25 -14.70 0.73
CA HIS A 67 13.64 -16.01 1.24
C HIS A 67 12.74 -17.13 0.70
N GLN A 68 11.41 -16.98 0.82
CA GLN A 68 10.44 -17.97 0.37
C GLN A 68 10.60 -18.29 -1.13
N LEU A 69 10.73 -17.26 -1.95
CA LEU A 69 10.87 -17.42 -3.40
C LEU A 69 12.21 -18.04 -3.79
N LYS A 70 13.31 -17.64 -3.15
CA LYS A 70 14.65 -18.24 -3.34
C LYS A 70 14.67 -19.72 -3.00
N VAL A 71 14.16 -20.11 -1.84
CA VAL A 71 14.06 -21.53 -1.42
C VAL A 71 13.19 -22.32 -2.39
N SER A 72 12.24 -21.68 -3.04
CA SER A 72 11.36 -22.29 -4.04
C SER A 72 11.97 -22.37 -5.44
N GLY A 73 13.23 -21.96 -5.61
CA GLY A 73 13.97 -22.05 -6.87
C GLY A 73 13.77 -20.89 -7.82
N LEU A 74 13.23 -19.75 -7.34
CA LEU A 74 13.04 -18.56 -8.17
C LEU A 74 14.21 -17.58 -8.04
N ILE A 75 14.47 -16.84 -9.12
CA ILE A 75 15.38 -15.71 -9.13
C ILE A 75 14.62 -14.50 -8.58
N THR A 76 15.09 -13.93 -7.46
CA THR A 76 14.40 -12.87 -6.73
C THR A 76 15.05 -11.50 -6.91
N LYS A 77 15.54 -11.22 -8.11
CA LYS A 77 16.31 -10.01 -8.44
C LYS A 77 15.61 -8.70 -8.02
N HIS A 78 14.27 -8.66 -8.05
CA HIS A 78 13.48 -7.46 -7.82
C HIS A 78 12.62 -7.50 -6.55
N THR A 79 12.71 -8.56 -5.74
CA THR A 79 11.84 -8.70 -4.55
C THR A 79 12.04 -7.57 -3.55
N MET A 80 13.29 -7.13 -3.34
CA MET A 80 13.61 -6.06 -2.39
C MET A 80 13.34 -4.65 -2.93
N SER A 81 13.16 -4.51 -4.24
CA SER A 81 12.84 -3.26 -4.93
C SER A 81 11.74 -3.50 -5.97
N PRO A 82 10.52 -3.84 -5.54
CA PRO A 82 9.43 -4.05 -6.47
C PRO A 82 9.15 -2.77 -7.25
N ASP A 83 8.96 -2.89 -8.55
CA ASP A 83 8.52 -1.80 -9.42
C ASP A 83 7.10 -2.06 -9.91
N PHE A 84 6.20 -1.14 -9.62
CA PHE A 84 4.80 -1.21 -10.01
C PHE A 84 4.47 -0.34 -11.24
N SER A 85 5.48 0.27 -11.88
CA SER A 85 5.30 1.22 -12.99
C SER A 85 4.63 0.60 -14.23
N TRP A 86 4.72 -0.72 -14.40
CA TRP A 86 4.06 -1.44 -15.48
C TRP A 86 2.52 -1.35 -15.42
N SER A 87 1.95 -1.01 -14.26
CA SER A 87 0.50 -0.87 -14.10
C SER A 87 -0.06 0.46 -14.59
N CYS A 88 0.79 1.46 -14.88
CA CYS A 88 0.34 2.79 -15.26
C CYS A 88 -0.42 2.79 -16.60
N SER A 89 -1.52 3.56 -16.66
CA SER A 89 -2.32 3.81 -17.85
C SER A 89 -2.37 5.29 -18.21
N ASP A 90 -2.91 5.63 -19.36
CA ASP A 90 -3.16 7.03 -19.74
C ASP A 90 -4.31 7.63 -18.89
N ILE A 91 -4.04 8.77 -18.24
CA ILE A 91 -5.00 9.57 -17.49
C ILE A 91 -5.13 11.00 -18.03
N SER A 92 -4.80 11.23 -19.28
CA SER A 92 -4.81 12.57 -19.89
C SER A 92 -6.17 13.26 -19.78
N LYS A 93 -7.27 12.50 -19.92
CA LYS A 93 -8.63 13.03 -19.71
C LYS A 93 -8.85 13.54 -18.31
N ILE A 94 -8.46 12.75 -17.30
CA ILE A 94 -8.58 13.12 -15.88
C ILE A 94 -7.70 14.34 -15.59
N LYS A 95 -6.45 14.36 -16.07
CA LYS A 95 -5.56 15.50 -15.91
C LYS A 95 -6.14 16.78 -16.50
N THR A 96 -6.76 16.70 -17.67
CA THR A 96 -7.40 17.83 -18.35
C THR A 96 -8.64 18.29 -17.59
N GLU A 97 -9.53 17.37 -17.24
CA GLU A 97 -10.77 17.65 -16.51
C GLU A 97 -10.53 18.40 -15.20
N TYR A 98 -9.57 17.89 -14.40
CA TYR A 98 -9.23 18.48 -13.10
C TYR A 98 -8.12 19.53 -13.17
N LYS A 99 -7.58 19.82 -14.39
CA LYS A 99 -6.47 20.76 -14.64
C LYS A 99 -5.27 20.47 -13.72
N LEU A 100 -4.79 19.21 -13.73
CA LEU A 100 -3.74 18.73 -12.83
C LEU A 100 -2.35 19.04 -13.40
N GLU A 101 -1.60 19.92 -12.74
CA GLU A 101 -0.20 20.22 -13.02
C GLU A 101 0.67 19.80 -11.84
N LYS A 102 0.69 20.59 -10.76
CA LYS A 102 1.35 20.27 -9.48
C LYS A 102 0.28 19.88 -8.46
N TYR A 103 0.42 18.70 -7.86
CA TYR A 103 -0.59 18.25 -6.89
C TYR A 103 -0.02 17.32 -5.82
N ILE A 104 -0.63 17.36 -4.67
CA ILE A 104 -0.41 16.48 -3.53
C ILE A 104 -1.61 15.54 -3.44
N ILE A 105 -1.37 14.25 -3.20
CA ILE A 105 -2.44 13.29 -2.98
C ILE A 105 -2.49 12.89 -1.51
N LEU A 106 -3.70 12.91 -0.96
CA LEU A 106 -3.99 12.42 0.38
C LEU A 106 -4.74 11.10 0.28
N PHE A 107 -4.33 10.10 1.08
CA PHE A 107 -5.06 8.84 1.26
C PHE A 107 -5.50 8.73 2.72
N PRO A 108 -6.62 9.39 3.11
CA PRO A 108 -7.06 9.52 4.49
C PRO A 108 -7.85 8.32 4.99
N PHE A 109 -8.19 7.38 4.11
CA PHE A 109 -9.06 6.25 4.44
C PHE A 109 -8.25 4.99 4.77
N ALA A 110 -8.92 4.04 5.35
CA ALA A 110 -8.48 2.67 5.58
C ALA A 110 -9.73 1.79 5.66
N SER A 111 -9.56 0.46 5.64
CA SER A 111 -10.68 -0.47 5.78
C SER A 111 -11.64 -0.05 6.89
N ALA A 112 -12.93 -0.06 6.62
CA ALA A 112 -13.96 0.49 7.51
C ALA A 112 -13.92 -0.06 8.96
N HIS A 113 -13.47 -1.31 9.13
CA HIS A 113 -13.33 -1.96 10.44
C HIS A 113 -11.98 -1.65 11.14
N LEU A 114 -11.08 -0.88 10.52
CA LEU A 114 -9.75 -0.54 11.04
C LEU A 114 -9.61 0.98 11.24
N THR A 115 -10.50 1.56 12.01
CA THR A 115 -10.52 3.01 12.29
C THR A 115 -9.24 3.51 12.98
N SER A 116 -8.56 2.64 13.75
CA SER A 116 -7.27 2.95 14.38
C SER A 116 -6.13 3.23 13.39
N LYS A 117 -6.31 2.90 12.11
CA LYS A 117 -5.38 3.24 11.02
C LYS A 117 -5.60 4.64 10.44
N ARG A 118 -6.69 5.32 10.82
CA ARG A 118 -7.06 6.60 10.23
C ARG A 118 -6.55 7.75 11.08
N TRP A 119 -5.69 8.57 10.50
CA TRP A 119 -5.28 9.83 11.10
C TRP A 119 -6.39 10.87 10.90
N PRO A 120 -6.86 11.57 11.95
CA PRO A 120 -8.07 12.39 11.84
C PRO A 120 -7.84 13.82 11.32
N HIS A 121 -6.59 14.32 11.28
CA HIS A 121 -6.27 15.73 11.09
C HIS A 121 -5.94 16.13 9.65
N TYR A 122 -6.49 15.44 8.64
CA TYR A 122 -6.20 15.77 7.23
C TYR A 122 -6.68 17.19 6.85
N ASN A 123 -7.85 17.62 7.33
CA ASN A 123 -8.35 18.96 7.00
C ASN A 123 -7.47 20.08 7.61
N ASP A 124 -6.97 19.88 8.83
CA ASP A 124 -6.05 20.81 9.47
C ASP A 124 -4.72 20.88 8.71
N LEU A 125 -4.19 19.73 8.26
CA LEU A 125 -3.01 19.68 7.42
C LEU A 125 -3.20 20.39 6.08
N ILE A 126 -4.36 20.23 5.44
CA ILE A 126 -4.72 20.95 4.21
C ILE A 126 -4.62 22.45 4.42
N SER A 127 -5.21 22.96 5.52
CA SER A 127 -5.15 24.39 5.86
C SER A 127 -3.71 24.90 6.00
N LEU A 128 -2.83 24.15 6.65
CA LEU A 128 -1.42 24.50 6.79
C LEU A 128 -0.67 24.53 5.43
N ILE A 129 -0.99 23.58 4.54
CA ILE A 129 -0.39 23.53 3.19
C ILE A 129 -0.88 24.74 2.37
N GLU A 130 -2.17 25.03 2.38
CA GLU A 130 -2.76 26.13 1.63
C GLU A 130 -2.27 27.49 2.11
N GLU A 131 -2.14 27.68 3.43
CA GLU A 131 -1.59 28.91 4.02
C GLU A 131 -0.15 29.17 3.52
N LYS A 132 0.72 28.15 3.52
CA LYS A 132 2.12 28.32 3.14
C LYS A 132 2.32 28.42 1.64
N TYR A 133 1.67 27.58 0.85
CA TYR A 133 1.95 27.42 -0.58
C TYR A 133 0.94 28.11 -1.50
N LYS A 134 -0.10 28.77 -0.96
CA LYS A 134 -1.03 29.69 -1.66
C LYS A 134 -1.46 29.16 -3.05
N SER A 135 -2.00 27.97 -3.12
CA SER A 135 -2.46 27.34 -4.36
C SER A 135 -1.36 26.87 -5.34
N GLU A 136 -0.09 26.83 -4.93
CA GLU A 136 0.96 26.22 -5.74
C GLU A 136 0.67 24.74 -6.04
N TYR A 137 0.05 24.05 -5.09
CA TYR A 137 -0.37 22.65 -5.23
C TYR A 137 -1.87 22.52 -5.19
N LYS A 138 -2.44 21.72 -6.08
CA LYS A 138 -3.79 21.17 -5.88
C LYS A 138 -3.71 20.03 -4.87
N ILE A 139 -4.63 20.01 -3.91
CA ILE A 139 -4.71 18.94 -2.93
C ILE A 139 -5.84 18.00 -3.33
N LEU A 140 -5.50 16.73 -3.50
CA LEU A 140 -6.38 15.71 -4.06
C LEU A 140 -6.65 14.60 -3.06
N VAL A 141 -7.83 14.01 -3.16
CA VAL A 141 -8.18 12.71 -2.57
C VAL A 141 -8.64 11.79 -3.69
N ALA A 142 -8.09 10.59 -3.76
CA ALA A 142 -8.52 9.55 -4.69
C ALA A 142 -9.13 8.37 -3.88
N PRO A 143 -10.44 8.38 -3.63
CA PRO A 143 -11.10 7.38 -2.80
C PRO A 143 -11.29 6.04 -3.51
N GLY A 144 -11.40 4.96 -2.73
CA GLY A 144 -11.98 3.72 -3.19
C GLY A 144 -13.51 3.83 -3.44
N PRO A 145 -14.11 2.82 -4.09
CA PRO A 145 -15.55 2.88 -4.44
C PRO A 145 -16.48 3.15 -3.25
N ASP A 146 -16.18 2.56 -2.10
CA ASP A 146 -17.01 2.69 -0.89
C ASP A 146 -16.70 3.96 -0.07
N GLU A 147 -15.66 4.71 -0.45
CA GLU A 147 -15.15 5.88 0.27
C GLU A 147 -15.57 7.21 -0.35
N ILE A 148 -16.21 7.20 -1.53
CA ILE A 148 -16.56 8.43 -2.30
C ILE A 148 -17.37 9.42 -1.48
N ASN A 149 -18.35 8.96 -0.70
CA ASN A 149 -19.18 9.83 0.12
C ASN A 149 -18.42 10.42 1.32
N GLU A 150 -17.46 9.66 1.85
CA GLU A 150 -16.62 10.12 2.95
C GLU A 150 -15.57 11.13 2.45
N ALA A 151 -15.06 10.93 1.24
CA ALA A 151 -14.11 11.83 0.60
C ALA A 151 -14.64 13.26 0.42
N LYS A 152 -15.95 13.44 0.27
CA LYS A 152 -16.60 14.76 0.19
C LYS A 152 -16.48 15.58 1.48
N LYS A 153 -16.09 14.97 2.61
CA LYS A 153 -15.88 15.66 3.89
C LYS A 153 -14.44 16.16 4.06
N ILE A 154 -13.56 15.78 3.15
CA ILE A 154 -12.17 16.24 3.11
C ILE A 154 -12.13 17.51 2.25
N ASN A 155 -11.47 18.56 2.73
CA ASN A 155 -11.33 19.84 2.04
C ASN A 155 -10.33 19.77 0.88
N ALA A 156 -10.48 18.76 0.01
CA ALA A 156 -9.62 18.46 -1.13
C ALA A 156 -10.44 18.12 -2.36
N ILE A 157 -9.81 18.18 -3.54
CA ILE A 157 -10.46 17.81 -4.79
C ILE A 157 -10.59 16.28 -4.83
N CYS A 158 -11.83 15.79 -4.84
CA CYS A 158 -12.12 14.37 -4.98
C CYS A 158 -11.96 13.94 -6.46
N ILE A 159 -10.95 13.14 -6.76
CA ILE A 159 -10.66 12.67 -8.13
C ILE A 159 -11.46 11.41 -8.42
N LEU A 160 -12.27 11.49 -9.46
CA LEU A 160 -13.09 10.38 -9.96
C LEU A 160 -12.98 10.32 -11.49
N ASP A 161 -13.21 9.16 -12.07
CA ASP A 161 -13.41 8.99 -13.51
C ASP A 161 -14.89 8.74 -13.80
N ASN A 162 -15.55 9.71 -14.46
CA ASN A 162 -16.99 9.65 -14.74
C ASN A 162 -17.84 9.34 -13.48
N GLY A 163 -17.49 9.97 -12.33
CA GLY A 163 -18.18 9.77 -11.05
C GLY A 163 -17.87 8.46 -10.33
N ARG A 164 -16.90 7.68 -10.79
CA ARG A 164 -16.45 6.42 -10.20
C ARG A 164 -15.04 6.55 -9.65
N ALA A 165 -14.70 5.74 -8.66
CA ALA A 165 -13.34 5.62 -8.19
C ALA A 165 -12.41 5.20 -9.33
N LEU A 166 -11.18 5.71 -9.31
CA LEU A 166 -10.15 5.32 -10.27
C LEU A 166 -9.86 3.81 -10.16
N ASP A 167 -9.60 3.18 -11.29
CA ASP A 167 -9.03 1.84 -11.27
C ASP A 167 -7.55 1.86 -10.83
N ILE A 168 -6.98 0.69 -10.60
CA ILE A 168 -5.60 0.55 -10.11
C ILE A 168 -4.60 1.18 -11.09
N SER A 169 -4.82 1.07 -12.39
CA SER A 169 -3.91 1.56 -13.41
C SER A 169 -3.95 3.09 -13.51
N GLN A 170 -5.12 3.68 -13.45
CA GLN A 170 -5.34 5.12 -13.39
C GLN A 170 -4.74 5.71 -12.10
N LEU A 171 -5.01 5.05 -10.96
CA LEU A 171 -4.48 5.45 -9.66
C LEU A 171 -2.95 5.39 -9.64
N SER A 172 -2.34 4.35 -10.25
CA SER A 172 -0.88 4.23 -10.36
C SER A 172 -0.27 5.41 -11.10
N THR A 173 -0.89 5.83 -12.21
CA THR A 173 -0.40 6.99 -12.96
C THR A 173 -0.59 8.30 -12.20
N LEU A 174 -1.72 8.46 -11.52
CA LEU A 174 -1.97 9.64 -10.68
C LEU A 174 -0.92 9.74 -9.57
N ILE A 175 -0.63 8.64 -8.88
CA ILE A 175 0.41 8.54 -7.83
C ILE A 175 1.78 8.88 -8.41
N LYS A 176 2.18 8.24 -9.51
CA LYS A 176 3.51 8.41 -10.11
C LYS A 176 3.79 9.84 -10.58
N SER A 177 2.74 10.56 -10.96
CA SER A 177 2.83 11.94 -11.45
C SER A 177 2.64 12.99 -10.34
N SER A 178 2.40 12.59 -9.08
CA SER A 178 2.19 13.52 -7.98
C SER A 178 3.47 14.18 -7.51
N SER A 179 3.35 15.38 -6.96
CA SER A 179 4.47 16.07 -6.32
C SER A 179 4.80 15.48 -4.95
N TYR A 180 3.77 15.04 -4.21
CA TYR A 180 3.93 14.43 -2.89
C TYR A 180 2.69 13.63 -2.50
N ILE A 181 2.88 12.67 -1.60
CA ILE A 181 1.80 11.82 -1.08
C ILE A 181 1.84 11.80 0.44
N ILE A 182 0.66 11.88 1.06
CA ILE A 182 0.49 11.68 2.50
C ILE A 182 -0.63 10.67 2.69
N ALA A 183 -0.31 9.54 3.31
CA ALA A 183 -1.21 8.39 3.37
C ALA A 183 -1.27 7.77 4.77
N ASN A 184 -2.40 7.19 5.13
CA ASN A 184 -2.47 6.18 6.18
C ASN A 184 -1.86 4.86 5.69
N ASP A 185 -1.64 3.87 6.57
CA ASP A 185 -1.24 2.50 6.21
C ASP A 185 -2.34 1.80 5.39
N THR A 186 -2.25 1.91 4.06
CA THR A 186 -3.26 1.47 3.09
C THR A 186 -2.63 0.92 1.82
N GLY A 187 -3.44 0.24 0.99
CA GLY A 187 -2.99 -0.21 -0.34
C GLY A 187 -2.35 0.88 -1.19
N PRO A 188 -2.97 2.06 -1.35
CA PRO A 188 -2.36 3.19 -2.05
C PRO A 188 -1.01 3.65 -1.50
N ALA A 189 -0.76 3.56 -0.18
CA ALA A 189 0.55 3.86 0.40
C ALA A 189 1.62 2.88 -0.09
N HIS A 190 1.32 1.58 -0.10
CA HIS A 190 2.21 0.56 -0.65
C HIS A 190 2.44 0.74 -2.16
N MET A 191 1.38 1.06 -2.92
CA MET A 191 1.52 1.41 -4.34
C MET A 191 2.48 2.59 -4.52
N SER A 192 2.35 3.64 -3.70
CA SER A 192 3.21 4.83 -3.74
C SER A 192 4.68 4.49 -3.51
N ALA A 193 4.96 3.65 -2.51
CA ALA A 193 6.30 3.16 -2.23
C ALA A 193 6.89 2.39 -3.42
N HIS A 194 6.10 1.51 -4.07
CA HIS A 194 6.55 0.69 -5.19
C HIS A 194 6.54 1.42 -6.55
N LEU A 195 5.94 2.59 -6.62
CA LEU A 195 6.02 3.51 -7.77
C LEU A 195 7.16 4.54 -7.61
N ASN A 196 7.94 4.43 -6.54
CA ASN A 196 8.99 5.37 -6.16
C ASN A 196 8.48 6.83 -6.07
N ALA A 197 7.23 7.00 -5.66
CA ALA A 197 6.64 8.31 -5.45
C ALA A 197 7.23 8.98 -4.20
N LYS A 198 7.27 10.31 -4.20
CA LYS A 198 7.73 11.09 -3.06
C LYS A 198 6.60 11.25 -2.04
N GLY A 199 6.85 10.92 -0.79
CA GLY A 199 5.80 11.03 0.21
C GLY A 199 6.08 10.40 1.55
N LEU A 200 5.05 10.35 2.37
CA LEU A 200 5.08 9.70 3.67
C LEU A 200 3.80 8.93 3.96
N THR A 201 3.94 7.94 4.82
CA THR A 201 2.82 7.17 5.35
C THR A 201 2.81 7.22 6.87
N LEU A 202 1.60 7.25 7.45
CA LEU A 202 1.37 7.40 8.87
C LEU A 202 0.98 6.04 9.48
N PHE A 203 1.77 5.57 10.45
CA PHE A 203 1.55 4.33 11.17
C PHE A 203 1.25 4.60 12.63
N GLY A 204 0.19 3.98 13.13
CA GLY A 204 -0.10 3.86 14.56
C GLY A 204 0.46 2.56 15.15
N SER A 205 0.02 2.20 16.35
CA SER A 205 0.39 0.94 17.02
C SER A 205 -0.17 -0.33 16.38
N HIS A 206 -1.06 -0.21 15.41
CA HIS A 206 -1.72 -1.34 14.73
C HIS A 206 -0.76 -2.20 13.89
N ALA A 207 0.33 -1.62 13.40
CA ALA A 207 1.32 -2.32 12.59
C ALA A 207 2.69 -1.64 12.72
N SER A 208 3.75 -2.33 12.33
CA SER A 208 5.10 -1.78 12.24
C SER A 208 5.44 -1.43 10.79
N ALA A 209 5.78 -0.19 10.53
CA ALA A 209 6.24 0.27 9.21
C ALA A 209 7.48 -0.53 8.73
N PHE A 210 8.40 -0.85 9.66
CA PHE A 210 9.57 -1.69 9.39
C PHE A 210 9.16 -3.09 8.92
N LEU A 211 8.24 -3.76 9.64
CA LEU A 211 7.79 -5.12 9.26
C LEU A 211 7.00 -5.13 7.95
N GLN A 212 6.33 -4.03 7.62
CA GLN A 212 5.64 -3.87 6.33
C GLN A 212 6.59 -3.57 5.17
N SER A 213 7.87 -3.29 5.44
CA SER A 213 8.88 -2.95 4.43
C SER A 213 8.41 -1.82 3.50
N ILE A 214 7.73 -0.80 4.03
CA ILE A 214 7.11 0.23 3.18
C ILE A 214 8.09 1.35 2.81
N GLU A 215 9.12 1.59 3.62
CA GLU A 215 10.05 2.68 3.37
C GLU A 215 10.89 2.48 2.12
N ARG A 216 11.08 3.57 1.39
CA ARG A 216 11.93 3.68 0.19
C ARG A 216 12.75 4.97 0.28
N GLU A 217 13.65 5.16 -0.69
CA GLU A 217 14.43 6.39 -0.78
C GLU A 217 13.57 7.65 -0.69
N ASN A 218 12.51 7.70 -1.50
CA ASN A 218 11.61 8.84 -1.61
C ASN A 218 10.31 8.72 -0.79
N PHE A 219 10.03 7.57 -0.17
CA PHE A 219 8.81 7.32 0.57
C PHE A 219 9.12 6.88 2.01
N LYS A 220 8.73 7.71 2.99
CA LYS A 220 9.08 7.53 4.40
C LYS A 220 7.87 7.14 5.24
N ALA A 221 8.13 6.58 6.41
CA ALA A 221 7.10 6.25 7.38
C ALA A 221 7.26 7.09 8.66
N VAL A 222 6.14 7.58 9.18
CA VAL A 222 6.04 8.20 10.51
C VAL A 222 5.33 7.19 11.41
N GLN A 223 6.07 6.61 12.35
CA GLN A 223 5.54 5.63 13.31
C GLN A 223 5.27 6.31 14.64
N VAL A 224 4.02 6.22 15.12
CA VAL A 224 3.61 6.72 16.44
C VAL A 224 2.78 5.66 17.18
N THR A 225 2.62 5.82 18.48
CA THR A 225 1.76 4.91 19.28
C THR A 225 0.27 5.19 19.09
N ASP A 226 -0.10 6.45 18.84
CA ASP A 226 -1.49 6.88 18.67
C ASP A 226 -1.57 7.96 17.61
N LEU A 227 -2.23 7.66 16.48
CA LEU A 227 -2.41 8.59 15.37
C LEU A 227 -3.25 9.82 15.77
N ASN A 228 -4.16 9.71 16.74
CA ASN A 228 -4.93 10.87 17.17
C ASN A 228 -4.07 11.94 17.87
N LYS A 229 -2.90 11.56 18.39
CA LYS A 229 -1.95 12.47 19.05
C LYS A 229 -0.88 13.02 18.11
N LEU A 230 -0.81 12.53 16.88
CA LEU A 230 0.10 13.06 15.88
C LEU A 230 -0.48 14.37 15.34
N SER A 231 0.14 15.50 15.67
CA SER A 231 -0.38 16.81 15.26
C SER A 231 -0.20 17.09 13.76
N PRO A 232 -1.07 17.91 13.15
CA PRO A 232 -0.94 18.31 11.74
C PRO A 232 0.34 19.08 11.47
N GLU A 233 0.83 19.90 12.41
CA GLU A 233 2.08 20.65 12.30
C GLU A 233 3.27 19.70 12.17
N LYS A 234 3.25 18.59 12.91
CA LYS A 234 4.32 17.58 12.84
C LYS A 234 4.37 16.89 11.50
N VAL A 235 3.22 16.52 10.94
CA VAL A 235 3.13 15.94 9.59
C VAL A 235 3.55 16.98 8.54
N PHE A 236 3.16 18.23 8.73
CA PHE A 236 3.54 19.34 7.87
C PHE A 236 5.04 19.62 7.88
N GLU A 237 5.73 19.50 9.04
CA GLU A 237 7.20 19.58 9.11
C GLU A 237 7.90 18.53 8.24
N TYR A 238 7.41 17.28 8.26
CA TYR A 238 7.94 16.21 7.39
C TYR A 238 7.73 16.55 5.91
N PHE A 239 6.55 17.03 5.56
CA PHE A 239 6.24 17.48 4.20
C PHE A 239 7.20 18.58 3.72
N ILE A 240 7.35 19.65 4.49
CA ILE A 240 8.22 20.78 4.14
C ILE A 240 9.67 20.34 3.92
N LYS A 241 10.22 19.52 4.83
CA LYS A 241 11.59 19.01 4.72
C LYS A 241 11.82 18.16 3.47
N SER A 242 10.75 17.63 2.92
CA SER A 242 10.83 16.78 1.74
C SER A 242 10.67 17.54 0.43
N VAL A 243 9.92 18.65 0.39
CA VAL A 243 9.64 19.39 -0.86
C VAL A 243 10.59 20.57 -1.12
N ASN A 244 11.30 21.01 -0.09
CA ASN A 244 12.39 21.99 -0.21
C ASN A 244 13.73 21.28 -0.43
#